data_a23d34813d304f1b49a8061159744936
#
_entry.id   a23d34813d304f1b49a8061159744936
#
_cell.length_a   1.000
_cell.length_b   1.000
_cell.length_c   1.000
_cell.angle_alpha   90.00
_cell.angle_beta   90.00
_cell.angle_gamma   90.00
#
_symmetry.space_group_name_H-M   'P 1'
#
loop_
_entity.id
_entity.type
_entity.pdbx_description
1 polymer ?
#
loop_
_entity_poly.entity_id
_entity_poly.type
_entity_poly.pdbx_seq_one_letter_code
_entity_poly.pdbx_strand_id
1 'polypeptide(L)'
;MSTQTKPSIVFVHGIWADGSSFSKLIPTLQAEGHDVIAAQYGLDTLAGDVAAVKSTLARVSSPAILVGHSYGGTLITAAGTDPRVAGLIYIAALAPDADETSQSQLAKFPVTEVFSHIEVADGRIWMKPDGVACFAGDLTQEEQKLVWATHAAPAADLFNQKVEGTAWRSKPSWYIVANKDRTVQPELERFVAKRMAATTFATDSSHVPMLSQPDFVLDVIRKASNAVRKNMAA
;
A
#
# COMPACT_ATOMS: atom_id res chain seq x y z
N MET A 1 -27.26 -23.61 1.23
CA MET A 1 -25.93 -23.32 1.78
C MET A 1 -25.76 -21.83 1.68
N SER A 2 -25.68 -21.11 2.79
CA SER A 2 -25.39 -19.66 2.77
C SER A 2 -24.00 -19.45 2.17
N THR A 3 -23.91 -18.84 0.98
CA THR A 3 -22.63 -18.43 0.40
C THR A 3 -22.08 -17.30 1.27
N GLN A 4 -21.15 -17.67 2.15
CA GLN A 4 -20.50 -16.69 3.03
C GLN A 4 -19.84 -15.62 2.17
N THR A 5 -20.31 -14.37 2.31
CA THR A 5 -19.85 -13.23 1.51
C THR A 5 -18.34 -13.05 1.67
N LYS A 6 -17.61 -12.93 0.55
CA LYS A 6 -16.18 -12.61 0.58
C LYS A 6 -15.96 -11.17 1.06
N PRO A 7 -14.88 -10.88 1.79
CA PRO A 7 -14.55 -9.50 2.11
C PRO A 7 -14.28 -8.71 0.83
N SER A 8 -14.66 -7.43 0.83
CA SER A 8 -14.30 -6.50 -0.23
C SER A 8 -12.81 -6.19 -0.15
N ILE A 9 -12.17 -5.89 -1.27
CA ILE A 9 -10.76 -5.49 -1.35
C ILE A 9 -10.69 -4.03 -1.80
N VAL A 10 -10.09 -3.19 -0.95
CA VAL A 10 -9.87 -1.78 -1.27
C VAL A 10 -8.38 -1.52 -1.39
N PHE A 11 -7.92 -1.24 -2.60
CA PHE A 11 -6.53 -0.92 -2.88
C PHE A 11 -6.23 0.56 -2.64
N VAL A 12 -5.04 0.82 -2.06
CA VAL A 12 -4.57 2.15 -1.66
C VAL A 12 -3.13 2.29 -2.13
N HIS A 13 -2.89 3.12 -3.15
CA HIS A 13 -1.59 3.25 -3.83
C HIS A 13 -0.58 4.09 -3.03
N GLY A 14 0.69 4.09 -3.45
CA GLY A 14 1.76 4.93 -2.93
C GLY A 14 1.88 6.27 -3.66
N ILE A 15 2.93 7.01 -3.33
CA ILE A 15 3.37 8.16 -4.16
C ILE A 15 3.95 7.63 -5.47
N TRP A 16 4.02 8.47 -6.47
CA TRP A 16 4.49 8.12 -7.83
C TRP A 16 3.74 6.94 -8.45
N ALA A 17 2.48 6.75 -8.04
CA ALA A 17 1.61 5.67 -8.47
C ALA A 17 0.16 6.13 -8.46
N ASP A 18 -0.71 5.31 -9.01
CA ASP A 18 -2.16 5.43 -8.96
C ASP A 18 -2.83 4.05 -8.88
N GLY A 19 -4.13 3.98 -9.01
CA GLY A 19 -4.88 2.71 -8.97
C GLY A 19 -4.49 1.71 -10.04
N SER A 20 -3.87 2.13 -11.15
CA SER A 20 -3.39 1.22 -12.21
C SER A 20 -2.27 0.28 -11.74
N SER A 21 -1.57 0.64 -10.65
CA SER A 21 -0.57 -0.21 -10.02
C SER A 21 -1.12 -1.57 -9.58
N PHE A 22 -2.45 -1.70 -9.43
CA PHE A 22 -3.11 -2.95 -9.04
C PHE A 22 -3.81 -3.66 -10.23
N SER A 23 -3.56 -3.20 -11.45
CA SER A 23 -4.22 -3.73 -12.67
C SER A 23 -4.04 -5.23 -12.89
N LYS A 24 -2.93 -5.82 -12.45
CA LYS A 24 -2.69 -7.27 -12.54
C LYS A 24 -3.42 -8.09 -11.47
N LEU A 25 -3.92 -7.45 -10.41
CA LEU A 25 -4.60 -8.13 -9.29
C LEU A 25 -6.12 -8.03 -9.43
N ILE A 26 -6.64 -6.87 -9.84
CA ILE A 26 -8.06 -6.55 -9.84
C ILE A 26 -8.91 -7.57 -10.62
N PRO A 27 -8.59 -7.92 -11.88
CA PRO A 27 -9.43 -8.83 -12.64
C PRO A 27 -9.55 -10.22 -12.02
N THR A 28 -8.45 -10.74 -11.47
CA THR A 28 -8.42 -12.06 -10.82
C THR A 28 -9.30 -12.07 -9.57
N LEU A 29 -9.19 -11.06 -8.70
CA LEU A 29 -9.99 -10.97 -7.48
C LEU A 29 -11.47 -10.76 -7.77
N GLN A 30 -11.82 -10.01 -8.82
CA GLN A 30 -13.19 -9.86 -9.29
C GLN A 30 -13.75 -11.19 -9.81
N ALA A 31 -12.98 -11.93 -10.61
CA ALA A 31 -13.37 -13.26 -11.09
C ALA A 31 -13.53 -14.26 -9.94
N GLU A 32 -12.79 -14.09 -8.86
CA GLU A 32 -12.96 -14.88 -7.63
C GLU A 32 -14.17 -14.45 -6.79
N GLY A 33 -14.89 -13.40 -7.17
CA GLY A 33 -16.12 -12.92 -6.51
C GLY A 33 -15.88 -11.98 -5.34
N HIS A 34 -14.74 -11.29 -5.29
CA HIS A 34 -14.54 -10.13 -4.42
C HIS A 34 -15.15 -8.87 -5.04
N ASP A 35 -15.73 -8.01 -4.22
CA ASP A 35 -15.97 -6.61 -4.57
C ASP A 35 -14.65 -5.86 -4.45
N VAL A 36 -14.16 -5.27 -5.56
CA VAL A 36 -12.80 -4.71 -5.65
C VAL A 36 -12.85 -3.29 -6.16
N ILE A 37 -12.21 -2.37 -5.44
CA ILE A 37 -12.08 -0.98 -5.84
C ILE A 37 -10.69 -0.44 -5.45
N ALA A 38 -10.11 0.44 -6.26
CA ALA A 38 -8.91 1.20 -5.95
C ALA A 38 -9.27 2.65 -5.61
N ALA A 39 -8.83 3.10 -4.44
CA ALA A 39 -8.97 4.50 -4.04
C ALA A 39 -8.07 5.39 -4.88
N GLN A 40 -8.55 6.58 -5.24
CA GLN A 40 -7.83 7.60 -5.99
C GLN A 40 -7.81 8.90 -5.17
N TYR A 41 -6.67 9.56 -5.10
CA TYR A 41 -6.46 10.79 -4.32
C TYR A 41 -5.30 11.61 -4.90
N GLY A 42 -5.24 12.88 -4.53
CA GLY A 42 -4.35 13.86 -5.14
C GLY A 42 -2.94 13.92 -4.59
N LEU A 43 -2.63 13.22 -3.48
CA LEU A 43 -1.35 13.30 -2.77
C LEU A 43 -1.01 14.73 -2.30
N ASP A 44 -2.04 15.51 -1.99
CA ASP A 44 -1.91 16.90 -1.54
C ASP A 44 -1.76 17.02 -0.03
N THR A 45 -2.64 16.32 0.71
CA THR A 45 -2.60 16.29 2.18
C THR A 45 -2.97 14.91 2.71
N LEU A 46 -2.34 14.49 3.80
CA LEU A 46 -2.66 13.21 4.43
C LEU A 46 -4.14 13.10 4.81
N ALA A 47 -4.71 14.17 5.38
CA ALA A 47 -6.12 14.19 5.75
C ALA A 47 -7.07 14.04 4.56
N GLY A 48 -6.75 14.70 3.43
CA GLY A 48 -7.51 14.58 2.18
C GLY A 48 -7.45 13.17 1.59
N ASP A 49 -6.26 12.58 1.56
CA ASP A 49 -6.04 11.23 1.05
C ASP A 49 -6.74 10.18 1.94
N VAL A 50 -6.67 10.32 3.27
CA VAL A 50 -7.42 9.45 4.21
C VAL A 50 -8.93 9.58 4.00
N ALA A 51 -9.44 10.80 3.79
CA ALA A 51 -10.85 11.04 3.51
C ALA A 51 -11.29 10.36 2.20
N ALA A 52 -10.46 10.39 1.14
CA ALA A 52 -10.72 9.69 -0.11
C ALA A 52 -10.78 8.16 0.08
N VAL A 53 -9.86 7.57 0.88
CA VAL A 53 -9.91 6.15 1.22
C VAL A 53 -11.20 5.80 1.99
N LYS A 54 -11.61 6.61 2.98
CA LYS A 54 -12.86 6.42 3.72
C LYS A 54 -14.09 6.55 2.82
N SER A 55 -14.07 7.47 1.87
CA SER A 55 -15.15 7.63 0.87
C SER A 55 -15.23 6.40 -0.05
N THR A 56 -14.09 5.83 -0.44
CA THR A 56 -14.03 4.60 -1.21
C THR A 56 -14.57 3.41 -0.40
N LEU A 57 -14.24 3.30 0.88
CA LEU A 57 -14.81 2.30 1.79
C LEU A 57 -16.33 2.37 1.88
N ALA A 58 -16.92 3.54 1.71
CA ALA A 58 -18.39 3.70 1.71
C ALA A 58 -19.06 3.11 0.45
N ARG A 59 -18.29 2.72 -0.55
CA ARG A 59 -18.80 2.15 -1.82
C ARG A 59 -18.84 0.63 -1.82
N VAL A 60 -18.19 -0.03 -0.86
CA VAL A 60 -18.17 -1.49 -0.78
C VAL A 60 -19.25 -2.01 0.17
N SER A 61 -19.75 -3.21 -0.11
CA SER A 61 -20.96 -3.75 0.53
C SER A 61 -20.68 -4.74 1.67
N SER A 62 -19.46 -5.24 1.81
CA SER A 62 -19.07 -6.22 2.83
C SER A 62 -17.89 -5.70 3.64
N PRO A 63 -17.58 -6.32 4.79
CA PRO A 63 -16.36 -5.98 5.51
C PRO A 63 -15.15 -6.00 4.58
N ALA A 64 -14.32 -4.95 4.67
CA ALA A 64 -13.24 -4.71 3.73
C ALA A 64 -11.88 -5.12 4.28
N ILE A 65 -11.00 -5.58 3.39
CA ILE A 65 -9.56 -5.63 3.61
C ILE A 65 -8.96 -4.44 2.85
N LEU A 66 -8.24 -3.57 3.56
CA LEU A 66 -7.45 -2.51 2.93
C LEU A 66 -6.09 -3.06 2.53
N VAL A 67 -5.67 -2.80 1.31
CA VAL A 67 -4.37 -3.21 0.77
C VAL A 67 -3.60 -1.96 0.41
N GLY A 68 -2.61 -1.59 1.23
CA GLY A 68 -1.81 -0.37 1.08
C GLY A 68 -0.40 -0.66 0.56
N HIS A 69 -0.03 0.00 -0.53
CA HIS A 69 1.32 -0.02 -1.08
C HIS A 69 2.07 1.24 -0.68
N SER A 70 3.32 1.11 -0.20
CA SER A 70 4.20 2.25 0.06
C SER A 70 3.56 3.27 1.02
N TYR A 71 3.43 4.54 0.63
CA TYR A 71 2.65 5.57 1.35
C TYR A 71 1.19 5.16 1.60
N GLY A 72 0.61 4.34 0.74
CA GLY A 72 -0.73 3.77 0.97
C GLY A 72 -0.83 3.00 2.29
N GLY A 73 0.27 2.46 2.80
CA GLY A 73 0.34 1.87 4.14
C GLY A 73 0.09 2.89 5.25
N THR A 74 0.59 4.12 5.12
CA THR A 74 0.28 5.24 6.03
C THR A 74 -1.22 5.53 6.01
N LEU A 75 -1.83 5.53 4.82
CA LEU A 75 -3.27 5.80 4.67
C LEU A 75 -4.13 4.70 5.29
N ILE A 76 -3.79 3.41 5.06
CA ILE A 76 -4.56 2.31 5.66
C ILE A 76 -4.33 2.21 7.18
N THR A 77 -3.21 2.71 7.69
CA THR A 77 -2.95 2.83 9.13
C THR A 77 -3.98 3.78 9.78
N ALA A 78 -4.29 4.90 9.14
CA ALA A 78 -5.27 5.86 9.61
C ALA A 78 -6.73 5.43 9.29
N ALA A 79 -7.02 5.15 8.02
CA ALA A 79 -8.37 4.81 7.56
C ALA A 79 -8.87 3.46 8.09
N GLY A 80 -7.97 2.54 8.41
CA GLY A 80 -8.29 1.19 8.88
C GLY A 80 -8.94 1.14 10.27
N THR A 81 -9.00 2.26 11.01
CA THR A 81 -9.79 2.38 12.24
C THR A 81 -11.30 2.33 11.99
N ASP A 82 -11.75 2.51 10.75
CA ASP A 82 -13.14 2.38 10.36
C ASP A 82 -13.69 0.98 10.72
N PRO A 83 -14.89 0.88 11.33
CA PRO A 83 -15.46 -0.40 11.74
C PRO A 83 -15.72 -1.37 10.57
N ARG A 84 -15.88 -0.89 9.35
CA ARG A 84 -16.03 -1.70 8.14
C ARG A 84 -14.75 -2.46 7.75
N VAL A 85 -13.59 -2.05 8.27
CA VAL A 85 -12.30 -2.70 7.96
C VAL A 85 -12.09 -3.90 8.86
N ALA A 86 -11.92 -5.07 8.25
CA ALA A 86 -11.72 -6.35 8.92
C ALA A 86 -10.25 -6.84 8.89
N GLY A 87 -9.39 -6.22 8.07
CA GLY A 87 -7.98 -6.58 7.97
C GLY A 87 -7.17 -5.59 7.13
N LEU A 88 -5.85 -5.64 7.30
CA LEU A 88 -4.90 -4.73 6.64
C LEU A 88 -3.79 -5.54 5.97
N ILE A 89 -3.49 -5.22 4.71
CA ILE A 89 -2.35 -5.79 3.99
C ILE A 89 -1.41 -4.64 3.59
N TYR A 90 -0.17 -4.73 3.98
CA TYR A 90 0.89 -3.78 3.67
C TYR A 90 1.83 -4.38 2.62
N ILE A 91 2.11 -3.65 1.54
CA ILE A 91 2.99 -4.08 0.45
C ILE A 91 4.13 -3.07 0.34
N ALA A 92 5.38 -3.46 0.69
CA ALA A 92 6.55 -2.58 0.65
C ALA A 92 6.24 -1.20 1.28
N ALA A 93 5.62 -1.17 2.47
CA ALA A 93 4.81 -0.03 2.91
C ALA A 93 5.28 0.59 4.22
N LEU A 94 4.95 1.87 4.41
CA LEU A 94 5.07 2.57 5.67
C LEU A 94 3.86 2.26 6.57
N ALA A 95 4.08 2.20 7.87
CA ALA A 95 3.01 2.04 8.87
C ALA A 95 3.38 2.83 10.13
N PRO A 96 3.27 4.17 10.11
CA PRO A 96 3.66 4.99 11.24
C PRO A 96 2.80 4.70 12.48
N ASP A 97 3.42 4.86 13.65
CA ASP A 97 2.72 4.84 14.95
C ASP A 97 2.13 6.23 15.26
N ALA A 98 1.38 6.35 16.36
CA ALA A 98 0.67 7.56 16.75
C ALA A 98 1.56 8.82 16.86
N ASP A 99 2.82 8.65 17.26
CA ASP A 99 3.79 9.75 17.39
C ASP A 99 4.73 9.90 16.19
N GLU A 100 4.51 9.11 15.14
CA GLU A 100 5.35 9.08 13.95
C GLU A 100 4.69 9.78 12.76
N THR A 101 5.54 10.28 11.86
CA THR A 101 5.18 10.63 10.49
C THR A 101 5.84 9.65 9.53
N SER A 102 5.43 9.60 8.28
CA SER A 102 6.12 8.82 7.23
C SER A 102 7.59 9.22 7.15
N GLN A 103 7.90 10.51 7.21
CA GLN A 103 9.26 11.03 7.19
C GLN A 103 10.08 10.58 8.41
N SER A 104 9.52 10.66 9.62
CA SER A 104 10.23 10.24 10.83
C SER A 104 10.50 8.72 10.86
N GLN A 105 9.66 7.94 10.21
CA GLN A 105 9.85 6.49 10.06
C GLN A 105 10.99 6.18 9.08
N LEU A 106 11.01 6.84 7.92
CA LEU A 106 12.10 6.71 6.93
C LEU A 106 13.45 7.14 7.51
N ALA A 107 13.49 8.22 8.27
CA ALA A 107 14.72 8.78 8.83
C ALA A 107 15.46 7.88 9.84
N LYS A 108 14.83 6.78 10.28
CA LYS A 108 15.45 5.77 11.16
C LYS A 108 16.38 4.80 10.40
N PHE A 109 16.36 4.83 9.07
CA PHE A 109 17.10 3.93 8.20
C PHE A 109 17.92 4.70 7.17
N PRO A 110 18.94 4.09 6.56
CA PRO A 110 19.72 4.75 5.51
C PRO A 110 18.84 5.24 4.36
N VAL A 111 19.22 6.36 3.77
CA VAL A 111 18.53 6.91 2.59
C VAL A 111 18.66 5.94 1.43
N THR A 112 17.56 5.66 0.75
CA THR A 112 17.53 4.77 -0.42
C THR A 112 17.91 5.50 -1.69
N GLU A 113 18.30 4.73 -2.69
CA GLU A 113 18.83 5.24 -3.96
C GLU A 113 17.85 6.13 -4.72
N VAL A 114 16.54 5.85 -4.65
CA VAL A 114 15.51 6.65 -5.34
C VAL A 114 15.59 8.14 -5.01
N PHE A 115 16.04 8.49 -3.80
CA PHE A 115 16.14 9.91 -3.39
C PHE A 115 17.24 10.70 -4.11
N SER A 116 18.17 10.05 -4.82
CA SER A 116 19.09 10.73 -5.74
C SER A 116 18.47 11.03 -7.11
N HIS A 117 17.31 10.44 -7.38
CA HIS A 117 16.57 10.52 -8.63
C HIS A 117 15.22 11.25 -8.48
N ILE A 118 15.14 12.20 -7.55
CA ILE A 118 13.96 13.06 -7.38
C ILE A 118 14.32 14.52 -7.64
N GLU A 119 13.28 15.31 -7.87
CA GLU A 119 13.38 16.78 -7.89
C GLU A 119 12.16 17.40 -7.22
N VAL A 120 12.35 18.57 -6.63
CA VAL A 120 11.25 19.37 -6.07
C VAL A 120 10.95 20.50 -7.04
N ALA A 121 9.73 20.47 -7.60
CA ALA A 121 9.25 21.52 -8.50
C ALA A 121 7.78 21.80 -8.19
N ASP A 122 7.40 23.07 -8.20
CA ASP A 122 6.03 23.54 -7.95
C ASP A 122 5.40 22.99 -6.65
N GLY A 123 6.21 22.85 -5.60
CA GLY A 123 5.79 22.34 -4.29
C GLY A 123 5.53 20.83 -4.24
N ARG A 124 5.97 20.08 -5.27
CA ARG A 124 5.81 18.62 -5.39
C ARG A 124 7.16 17.93 -5.54
N ILE A 125 7.20 16.65 -5.11
CA ILE A 125 8.36 15.79 -5.25
C ILE A 125 8.15 14.88 -6.46
N TRP A 126 8.84 15.16 -7.54
CA TRP A 126 8.81 14.39 -8.79
C TRP A 126 9.91 13.34 -8.80
N MET A 127 9.58 12.13 -9.22
CA MET A 127 10.59 11.14 -9.59
C MET A 127 11.10 11.49 -11.00
N LYS A 128 12.42 11.45 -11.20
CA LYS A 128 13.02 11.62 -12.53
C LYS A 128 12.88 10.34 -13.36
N PRO A 129 12.98 10.41 -14.70
CA PRO A 129 12.86 9.23 -15.56
C PRO A 129 13.79 8.06 -15.18
N ASP A 130 15.01 8.36 -14.76
CA ASP A 130 16.01 7.37 -14.33
C ASP A 130 15.71 6.77 -12.94
N GLY A 131 14.89 7.45 -12.13
CA GLY A 131 14.40 6.94 -10.84
C GLY A 131 13.46 5.74 -10.97
N VAL A 132 12.82 5.54 -12.12
CA VAL A 132 11.95 4.38 -12.37
C VAL A 132 12.70 3.06 -12.18
N ALA A 133 13.99 3.02 -12.51
CA ALA A 133 14.82 1.84 -12.30
C ALA A 133 15.02 1.49 -10.81
N CYS A 134 14.92 2.46 -9.90
CA CYS A 134 14.92 2.21 -8.45
C CYS A 134 13.54 1.76 -7.95
N PHE A 135 12.48 2.35 -8.51
CA PHE A 135 11.11 2.09 -8.10
C PHE A 135 10.55 0.76 -8.66
N ALA A 136 10.83 0.46 -9.93
CA ALA A 136 10.22 -0.63 -10.69
C ALA A 136 11.23 -1.36 -11.61
N GLY A 137 12.47 -1.53 -11.13
CA GLY A 137 13.59 -2.02 -11.96
C GLY A 137 13.50 -3.48 -12.40
N ASP A 138 12.61 -4.27 -11.82
CA ASP A 138 12.35 -5.67 -12.18
C ASP A 138 11.19 -5.84 -13.20
N LEU A 139 10.58 -4.72 -13.63
CA LEU A 139 9.58 -4.72 -14.70
C LEU A 139 10.23 -4.62 -16.09
N THR A 140 9.47 -5.01 -17.11
CA THR A 140 9.88 -4.77 -18.52
C THR A 140 9.98 -3.27 -18.81
N GLN A 141 10.73 -2.90 -19.85
CA GLN A 141 10.86 -1.49 -20.24
C GLN A 141 9.51 -0.84 -20.60
N GLU A 142 8.58 -1.61 -21.18
CA GLU A 142 7.24 -1.12 -21.50
C GLU A 142 6.42 -0.83 -20.24
N GLU A 143 6.47 -1.72 -19.28
CA GLU A 143 5.82 -1.52 -17.98
C GLU A 143 6.45 -0.35 -17.19
N GLN A 144 7.79 -0.20 -17.23
CA GLN A 144 8.46 0.95 -16.62
C GLN A 144 8.03 2.28 -17.26
N LYS A 145 7.84 2.33 -18.58
CA LYS A 145 7.29 3.51 -19.26
C LYS A 145 5.85 3.80 -18.83
N LEU A 146 5.04 2.78 -18.57
CA LEU A 146 3.69 2.95 -18.05
C LEU A 146 3.73 3.52 -16.62
N VAL A 147 4.57 2.96 -15.75
CA VAL A 147 4.79 3.50 -14.39
C VAL A 147 5.20 4.97 -14.44
N TRP A 148 6.11 5.33 -15.34
CA TRP A 148 6.50 6.72 -15.55
C TRP A 148 5.32 7.59 -16.01
N ALA A 149 4.52 7.11 -16.95
CA ALA A 149 3.43 7.89 -17.55
C ALA A 149 2.25 8.13 -16.57
N THR A 150 2.08 7.26 -15.59
CA THR A 150 0.98 7.31 -14.61
C THR A 150 1.43 7.79 -13.22
N HIS A 151 2.72 8.19 -13.06
CA HIS A 151 3.20 8.60 -11.76
C HIS A 151 2.58 9.93 -11.31
N ALA A 152 2.15 9.99 -10.06
CA ALA A 152 1.60 11.17 -9.40
C ALA A 152 2.55 11.68 -8.32
N ALA A 153 3.00 12.93 -8.45
CA ALA A 153 3.93 13.54 -7.51
C ALA A 153 3.21 14.01 -6.24
N PRO A 154 3.70 13.66 -5.04
CA PRO A 154 3.14 14.15 -3.78
C PRO A 154 3.51 15.60 -3.52
N ALA A 155 2.72 16.29 -2.69
CA ALA A 155 3.12 17.54 -2.08
C ALA A 155 4.40 17.36 -1.25
N ALA A 156 5.29 18.34 -1.26
CA ALA A 156 6.63 18.24 -0.68
C ALA A 156 6.63 18.01 0.85
N ASP A 157 5.57 18.44 1.55
CA ASP A 157 5.42 18.29 2.99
C ASP A 157 4.53 17.11 3.41
N LEU A 158 4.00 16.33 2.45
CA LEU A 158 3.03 15.26 2.71
C LEU A 158 3.53 14.26 3.77
N PHE A 159 4.81 13.91 3.72
CA PHE A 159 5.39 12.91 4.63
C PHE A 159 5.67 13.43 6.05
N ASN A 160 5.58 14.73 6.27
CA ASN A 160 5.74 15.36 7.60
C ASN A 160 4.44 15.42 8.40
N GLN A 161 3.30 15.06 7.79
CA GLN A 161 2.00 15.09 8.43
C GLN A 161 1.78 13.85 9.29
N LYS A 162 1.22 14.04 10.49
CA LYS A 162 0.97 12.96 11.45
C LYS A 162 -0.30 12.19 11.12
N VAL A 163 -0.26 10.87 11.30
CA VAL A 163 -1.47 10.03 11.18
C VAL A 163 -2.36 10.20 12.40
N GLU A 164 -3.66 10.17 12.17
CA GLU A 164 -4.66 10.04 13.22
C GLU A 164 -5.17 8.60 13.26
N GLY A 165 -4.79 7.87 14.30
CA GLY A 165 -5.13 6.46 14.50
C GLY A 165 -4.04 5.50 13.99
N THR A 166 -4.04 4.32 14.58
CA THR A 166 -3.05 3.24 14.33
C THR A 166 -3.78 1.90 14.25
N ALA A 167 -4.48 1.70 13.13
CA ALA A 167 -5.38 0.56 12.93
C ALA A 167 -4.69 -0.81 13.13
N TRP A 168 -3.41 -0.92 12.77
CA TRP A 168 -2.63 -2.15 12.93
C TRP A 168 -2.46 -2.61 14.39
N ARG A 169 -2.73 -1.75 15.37
CA ARG A 169 -2.73 -2.14 16.80
C ARG A 169 -3.95 -2.98 17.19
N SER A 170 -5.03 -2.93 16.41
CA SER A 170 -6.30 -3.59 16.72
C SER A 170 -6.85 -4.47 15.61
N LYS A 171 -6.28 -4.40 14.40
CA LYS A 171 -6.73 -5.17 13.24
C LYS A 171 -5.71 -6.23 12.85
N PRO A 172 -6.13 -7.42 12.45
CA PRO A 172 -5.23 -8.40 11.87
C PRO A 172 -4.52 -7.82 10.65
N SER A 173 -3.21 -8.01 10.61
CA SER A 173 -2.37 -7.38 9.60
C SER A 173 -1.44 -8.40 8.93
N TRP A 174 -1.25 -8.24 7.63
CA TRP A 174 -0.31 -8.99 6.80
C TRP A 174 0.68 -8.00 6.16
N TYR A 175 1.89 -8.46 5.95
CA TYR A 175 2.94 -7.62 5.37
C TYR A 175 3.71 -8.38 4.30
N ILE A 176 3.93 -7.75 3.14
CA ILE A 176 4.78 -8.24 2.05
C ILE A 176 6.03 -7.37 2.01
N VAL A 177 7.17 -7.97 2.30
CA VAL A 177 8.51 -7.35 2.22
C VAL A 177 9.07 -7.55 0.82
N ALA A 178 9.53 -6.46 0.20
CA ALA A 178 10.22 -6.47 -1.09
C ALA A 178 11.75 -6.49 -0.86
N ASN A 179 12.38 -7.65 -1.04
CA ASN A 179 13.80 -7.84 -0.68
C ASN A 179 14.79 -6.99 -1.50
N LYS A 180 14.40 -6.55 -2.68
CA LYS A 180 15.23 -5.74 -3.60
C LYS A 180 14.71 -4.30 -3.75
N ASP A 181 13.94 -3.84 -2.78
CA ASP A 181 13.41 -2.49 -2.76
C ASP A 181 14.52 -1.45 -2.62
N ARG A 182 14.56 -0.49 -3.53
CA ARG A 182 15.49 0.65 -3.55
C ARG A 182 14.78 1.98 -3.31
N THR A 183 13.50 1.92 -2.89
CA THR A 183 12.63 3.07 -2.58
C THR A 183 12.33 3.14 -1.08
N VAL A 184 11.93 2.02 -0.47
CA VAL A 184 11.83 1.84 0.98
C VAL A 184 12.85 0.79 1.39
N GLN A 185 13.59 1.04 2.47
CA GLN A 185 14.60 0.09 2.95
C GLN A 185 13.94 -1.23 3.36
N PRO A 186 14.37 -2.40 2.84
CA PRO A 186 13.83 -3.69 3.25
C PRO A 186 13.96 -3.97 4.76
N GLU A 187 14.97 -3.39 5.41
CA GLU A 187 15.14 -3.44 6.87
C GLU A 187 14.07 -2.65 7.60
N LEU A 188 13.64 -1.50 7.06
CA LEU A 188 12.50 -0.73 7.58
C LEU A 188 11.22 -1.54 7.44
N GLU A 189 10.98 -2.15 6.28
CA GLU A 189 9.82 -3.00 6.04
C GLU A 189 9.74 -4.14 7.07
N ARG A 190 10.84 -4.85 7.31
CA ARG A 190 10.93 -5.91 8.31
C ARG A 190 10.72 -5.40 9.73
N PHE A 191 11.30 -4.24 10.05
CA PHE A 191 11.10 -3.60 11.35
C PHE A 191 9.63 -3.28 11.59
N VAL A 192 8.95 -2.67 10.62
CA VAL A 192 7.54 -2.30 10.69
C VAL A 192 6.65 -3.55 10.81
N ALA A 193 6.88 -4.56 9.95
CA ALA A 193 6.14 -5.81 9.98
C ALA A 193 6.25 -6.52 11.35
N LYS A 194 7.46 -6.56 11.93
CA LYS A 194 7.71 -7.13 13.26
C LYS A 194 7.01 -6.34 14.36
N ARG A 195 7.09 -4.99 14.32
CA ARG A 195 6.44 -4.11 15.30
C ARG A 195 4.93 -4.29 15.34
N MET A 196 4.30 -4.46 14.17
CA MET A 196 2.86 -4.69 14.03
C MET A 196 2.45 -6.13 14.37
N ALA A 197 3.38 -7.03 14.66
CA ALA A 197 3.14 -8.48 14.75
C ALA A 197 2.37 -9.02 13.51
N ALA A 198 2.65 -8.46 12.32
CA ALA A 198 1.99 -8.85 11.10
C ALA A 198 2.41 -10.25 10.63
N THR A 199 1.48 -10.99 10.02
CA THR A 199 1.83 -12.21 9.29
C THR A 199 2.66 -11.80 8.07
N THR A 200 3.97 -12.07 8.12
CA THR A 200 4.94 -11.52 7.17
C THR A 200 5.31 -12.52 6.09
N PHE A 201 5.36 -12.03 4.86
CA PHE A 201 5.85 -12.71 3.66
C PHE A 201 6.95 -11.86 3.03
N ALA A 202 7.85 -12.48 2.26
CA ALA A 202 8.91 -11.76 1.56
C ALA A 202 9.08 -12.32 0.15
N THR A 203 9.38 -11.43 -0.80
CA THR A 203 9.66 -11.81 -2.19
C THR A 203 10.81 -11.00 -2.75
N ASP A 204 11.51 -11.56 -3.73
CA ASP A 204 12.60 -10.90 -4.46
C ASP A 204 12.03 -9.99 -5.55
N SER A 205 11.58 -8.82 -5.14
CA SER A 205 10.96 -7.80 -5.99
C SER A 205 11.54 -6.42 -5.71
N SER A 206 11.46 -5.53 -6.70
CA SER A 206 11.57 -4.08 -6.51
C SER A 206 10.42 -3.55 -5.64
N HIS A 207 10.25 -2.22 -5.57
CA HIS A 207 9.22 -1.58 -4.76
C HIS A 207 7.76 -1.92 -5.16
N VAL A 208 7.55 -2.58 -6.30
CA VAL A 208 6.21 -2.82 -6.88
C VAL A 208 5.87 -4.30 -7.04
N PRO A 209 5.89 -5.14 -5.96
CA PRO A 209 5.62 -6.58 -6.08
C PRO A 209 4.24 -6.89 -6.68
N MET A 210 3.25 -6.00 -6.55
CA MET A 210 1.93 -6.18 -7.17
C MET A 210 1.96 -6.14 -8.70
N LEU A 211 3.03 -5.60 -9.30
CA LEU A 211 3.26 -5.60 -10.74
C LEU A 211 4.25 -6.67 -11.18
N SER A 212 5.34 -6.89 -10.43
CA SER A 212 6.40 -7.84 -10.79
C SER A 212 6.13 -9.26 -10.33
N GLN A 213 5.40 -9.46 -9.22
CA GLN A 213 5.10 -10.75 -8.59
C GLN A 213 3.59 -10.87 -8.26
N PRO A 214 2.68 -10.63 -9.23
CA PRO A 214 1.25 -10.52 -8.96
C PRO A 214 0.66 -11.79 -8.34
N ASP A 215 1.07 -12.97 -8.77
CA ASP A 215 0.57 -14.24 -8.23
C ASP A 215 0.92 -14.42 -6.75
N PHE A 216 2.14 -14.01 -6.35
CA PHE A 216 2.55 -14.03 -4.96
C PHE A 216 1.68 -13.08 -4.10
N VAL A 217 1.42 -11.87 -4.59
CA VAL A 217 0.56 -10.91 -3.88
C VAL A 217 -0.87 -11.40 -3.79
N LEU A 218 -1.41 -11.97 -4.87
CA LEU A 218 -2.74 -12.60 -4.88
C LEU A 218 -2.86 -13.70 -3.83
N ASP A 219 -1.84 -14.55 -3.67
CA ASP A 219 -1.85 -15.62 -2.67
C ASP A 219 -1.88 -15.08 -1.24
N VAL A 220 -1.18 -13.98 -0.96
CA VAL A 220 -1.25 -13.30 0.35
C VAL A 220 -2.65 -12.72 0.59
N ILE A 221 -3.25 -12.07 -0.42
CA ILE A 221 -4.62 -11.54 -0.32
C ILE A 221 -5.63 -12.67 -0.05
N ARG A 222 -5.51 -13.81 -0.74
CA ARG A 222 -6.36 -14.98 -0.51
C ARG A 222 -6.23 -15.53 0.92
N LYS A 223 -5.00 -15.62 1.46
CA LYS A 223 -4.75 -16.04 2.84
C LYS A 223 -5.39 -15.08 3.84
N ALA A 224 -5.23 -13.79 3.64
CA ALA A 224 -5.85 -12.77 4.47
C ALA A 224 -7.39 -12.83 4.40
N SER A 225 -7.96 -12.93 3.20
CA SER A 225 -9.40 -13.08 2.98
C SER A 225 -9.97 -14.30 3.71
N ASN A 226 -9.28 -15.45 3.63
CA ASN A 226 -9.71 -16.67 4.30
C ASN A 226 -9.64 -16.54 5.84
N ALA A 227 -8.63 -15.86 6.37
CA ALA A 227 -8.50 -15.62 7.81
C ALA A 227 -9.61 -14.69 8.32
N VAL A 228 -9.88 -13.58 7.62
CA VAL A 228 -10.96 -12.65 7.94
C VAL A 228 -12.31 -13.35 7.93
N ARG A 229 -12.60 -14.18 6.92
CA ARG A 229 -13.85 -14.94 6.84
C ARG A 229 -14.05 -15.89 8.02
N LYS A 230 -13.00 -16.58 8.46
CA LYS A 230 -13.07 -17.46 9.63
C LYS A 230 -13.43 -16.71 10.91
N ASN A 231 -12.82 -15.53 11.10
CA ASN A 231 -13.09 -14.70 12.26
C ASN A 231 -14.51 -14.09 12.28
N MET A 232 -15.11 -13.88 11.09
CA MET A 232 -16.50 -13.41 10.97
C MET A 232 -17.52 -14.51 11.24
N ALA A 233 -17.12 -15.77 11.17
CA ALA A 233 -17.99 -16.93 11.37
C ALA A 233 -17.95 -17.51 12.81
N ALA A 234 -16.97 -17.06 13.60
CA ALA A 234 -16.78 -17.45 15.00
C ALA A 234 -17.48 -16.50 15.96
#